data_6fa8d3d08050bc894cb73d0c7b545af6
#
_entry.id   6fa8d3d08050bc894cb73d0c7b545af6
#
_cell.length_a   1.000
_cell.length_b   1.000
_cell.length_c   1.000
_cell.angle_alpha   90.00
_cell.angle_beta   90.00
_cell.angle_gamma   90.00
#
_symmetry.space_group_name_H-M   'P 1'
#
loop_
_entity.id
_entity.type
_entity.pdbx_description
1 polymer ?
#
loop_
_entity_poly.entity_id
_entity_poly.type
_entity_poly.pdbx_seq_one_letter_code
_entity_poly.pdbx_strand_id
1 'polypeptide(L)'
;CIRDRSLLQPENVELNPTRGFDHGAWTVLKFLYPDADIPVVQLSLNRLKSAEWHFNLAKKLSTLRKQGLLIIGSGNIVHNLRAISWEHIDQIGAGYDWAFAFRETVNQAIATQDDKTLVHYDQLGEKAELSVPTPDHYLPLLYIMALREPQDDITFFNDNLIAGSLSMTSVLMG
;
A
#
# COMPACT_ATOMS: atom_id res chain seq x y z
N CYS A 1 -14.67 10.26 8.79
CA CYS A 1 -16.07 10.34 9.20
C CYS A 1 -16.26 9.79 10.61
N ILE A 2 -17.27 10.28 11.36
CA ILE A 2 -17.47 9.89 12.78
C ILE A 2 -17.74 8.39 12.90
N ARG A 3 -18.54 7.83 12.00
CA ARG A 3 -18.86 6.40 11.96
C ARG A 3 -17.62 5.52 11.75
N ASP A 4 -16.78 5.87 10.81
CA ASP A 4 -15.61 5.06 10.44
C ASP A 4 -14.57 5.08 11.57
N ARG A 5 -14.46 6.20 12.27
CA ARG A 5 -13.66 6.33 13.48
C ARG A 5 -14.09 5.36 14.60
N SER A 6 -15.39 5.10 14.74
CA SER A 6 -15.88 4.17 15.76
C SER A 6 -15.50 2.72 15.48
N LEU A 7 -15.29 2.34 14.22
CA LEU A 7 -14.84 1.00 13.84
C LEU A 7 -13.40 0.72 14.30
N LEU A 8 -12.60 1.76 14.47
CA LEU A 8 -11.19 1.63 14.84
C LEU A 8 -10.94 1.53 16.35
N GLN A 9 -11.99 1.58 17.18
CA GLN A 9 -11.85 1.41 18.63
C GLN A 9 -11.11 0.09 18.98
N PRO A 10 -10.25 0.08 20.01
CA PRO A 10 -10.00 1.14 20.99
C PRO A 10 -8.98 2.20 20.53
N GLU A 11 -8.52 2.16 19.28
CA GLU A 11 -7.54 3.13 18.79
C GLU A 11 -8.11 4.55 18.76
N ASN A 12 -7.35 5.51 19.28
CA ASN A 12 -7.75 6.90 19.24
C ASN A 12 -7.42 7.50 17.88
N VAL A 13 -8.43 7.72 17.04
CA VAL A 13 -8.31 8.37 15.74
C VAL A 13 -8.87 9.77 15.83
N GLU A 14 -7.99 10.76 15.71
CA GLU A 14 -8.35 12.18 15.74
C GLU A 14 -8.70 12.68 14.34
N LEU A 15 -9.73 13.52 14.25
CA LEU A 15 -10.08 14.18 13.02
C LEU A 15 -9.26 15.48 12.88
N ASN A 16 -8.56 15.61 11.76
CA ASN A 16 -7.81 16.81 11.44
C ASN A 16 -8.40 17.47 10.17
N PRO A 17 -9.27 18.47 10.30
CA PRO A 17 -9.93 19.11 9.16
C PRO A 17 -9.02 20.09 8.40
N THR A 18 -7.86 20.43 8.94
CA THR A 18 -6.95 21.43 8.37
C THR A 18 -5.78 20.82 7.60
N ARG A 19 -5.53 19.53 7.77
CA ARG A 19 -4.49 18.83 7.02
C ARG A 19 -5.00 18.50 5.61
N GLY A 20 -4.27 18.94 4.59
CA GLY A 20 -4.51 18.54 3.21
C GLY A 20 -4.11 17.08 2.96
N PHE A 21 -4.51 16.55 1.81
CA PHE A 21 -4.05 15.24 1.35
C PHE A 21 -2.56 15.28 1.02
N ASP A 22 -1.85 14.20 1.34
CA ASP A 22 -0.46 14.05 0.93
C ASP A 22 -0.34 13.79 -0.59
N HIS A 23 0.90 13.85 -1.10
CA HIS A 23 1.12 13.67 -2.54
C HIS A 23 0.75 12.25 -3.01
N GLY A 24 0.91 11.24 -2.20
CA GLY A 24 0.52 9.86 -2.53
C GLY A 24 -0.99 9.73 -2.76
N ALA A 25 -1.80 10.49 -2.02
CA ALA A 25 -3.24 10.50 -2.19
C ALA A 25 -3.68 11.39 -3.38
N TRP A 26 -3.34 12.69 -3.37
CA TRP A 26 -3.90 13.61 -4.36
C TRP A 26 -3.39 13.39 -5.78
N THR A 27 -2.16 12.88 -5.97
CA THR A 27 -1.64 12.57 -7.32
C THR A 27 -2.44 11.48 -8.01
N VAL A 28 -2.91 10.48 -7.26
CA VAL A 28 -3.77 9.41 -7.79
C VAL A 28 -5.20 9.91 -7.98
N LEU A 29 -5.76 10.54 -6.96
CA LEU A 29 -7.17 10.99 -6.96
C LEU A 29 -7.46 12.02 -8.05
N LYS A 30 -6.52 12.91 -8.35
CA LYS A 30 -6.65 13.90 -9.42
C LYS A 30 -6.93 13.28 -10.79
N PHE A 31 -6.42 12.08 -11.05
CA PHE A 31 -6.65 11.38 -12.32
C PHE A 31 -7.85 10.45 -12.28
N LEU A 32 -8.13 9.84 -11.13
CA LEU A 32 -9.30 8.96 -10.96
C LEU A 32 -10.61 9.76 -10.90
N TYR A 33 -10.59 10.91 -10.23
CA TYR A 33 -11.77 11.75 -9.97
C TYR A 33 -11.44 13.22 -10.22
N PRO A 34 -11.24 13.63 -11.50
CA PRO A 34 -10.79 14.97 -11.86
C PRO A 34 -11.79 16.06 -11.45
N ASP A 35 -13.08 15.74 -11.40
CA ASP A 35 -14.14 16.68 -11.02
C ASP A 35 -14.20 16.91 -9.50
N ALA A 36 -13.49 16.13 -8.70
CA ALA A 36 -13.44 16.22 -7.25
C ALA A 36 -14.81 16.23 -6.55
N ASP A 37 -15.76 15.51 -7.10
CA ASP A 37 -17.17 15.43 -6.65
C ASP A 37 -17.42 14.31 -5.63
N ILE A 38 -16.40 13.48 -5.36
CA ILE A 38 -16.48 12.36 -4.41
C ILE A 38 -15.80 12.75 -3.09
N PRO A 39 -16.51 12.65 -1.94
CA PRO A 39 -15.91 12.90 -0.64
C PRO A 39 -14.77 11.94 -0.34
N VAL A 40 -13.62 12.46 0.10
CA VAL A 40 -12.41 11.68 0.42
C VAL A 40 -12.04 11.86 1.89
N VAL A 41 -11.62 10.77 2.52
CA VAL A 41 -11.03 10.75 3.86
C VAL A 41 -9.69 10.03 3.78
N GLN A 42 -8.63 10.64 4.30
CA GLN A 42 -7.32 10.01 4.40
C GLN A 42 -7.08 9.52 5.82
N LEU A 43 -6.68 8.24 5.95
CA LEU A 43 -6.21 7.65 7.20
C LEU A 43 -4.68 7.72 7.25
N SER A 44 -4.14 8.39 8.27
CA SER A 44 -2.69 8.47 8.48
C SER A 44 -2.14 7.18 9.07
N LEU A 45 -0.92 6.82 8.67
CA LEU A 45 -0.19 5.67 9.19
C LEU A 45 0.51 6.03 10.52
N ASN A 46 0.46 5.11 11.48
CA ASN A 46 1.21 5.24 12.73
C ASN A 46 2.58 4.56 12.59
N ARG A 47 3.62 5.34 12.31
CA ARG A 47 4.99 4.84 12.07
C ARG A 47 5.64 4.12 13.25
N LEU A 48 5.05 4.20 14.45
CA LEU A 48 5.56 3.55 15.66
C LEU A 48 4.95 2.16 15.88
N LYS A 49 4.00 1.77 15.05
CA LYS A 49 3.32 0.47 15.13
C LYS A 49 3.87 -0.52 14.12
N SER A 50 3.80 -1.81 14.46
CA SER A 50 4.25 -2.90 13.58
C SER A 50 3.35 -3.08 12.35
N ALA A 51 3.86 -3.75 11.33
CA ALA A 51 3.10 -4.14 10.15
C ALA A 51 1.87 -5.00 10.53
N GLU A 52 2.02 -5.93 11.46
CA GLU A 52 0.94 -6.75 11.98
C GLU A 52 -0.17 -5.91 12.66
N TRP A 53 0.21 -4.89 13.43
CA TRP A 53 -0.77 -3.98 14.02
C TRP A 53 -1.59 -3.27 12.94
N HIS A 54 -0.94 -2.78 11.87
CA HIS A 54 -1.61 -2.12 10.75
C HIS A 54 -2.56 -3.07 10.02
N PHE A 55 -2.12 -4.28 9.75
CA PHE A 55 -2.94 -5.32 9.13
C PHE A 55 -4.19 -5.63 9.96
N ASN A 56 -4.03 -5.81 11.27
CA ASN A 56 -5.14 -6.08 12.18
C ASN A 56 -6.08 -4.88 12.35
N LEU A 57 -5.55 -3.65 12.33
CA LEU A 57 -6.36 -2.44 12.32
C LEU A 57 -7.24 -2.36 11.06
N ALA A 58 -6.65 -2.64 9.91
CA ALA A 58 -7.34 -2.59 8.63
C ALA A 58 -8.53 -3.56 8.54
N LYS A 59 -8.42 -4.76 9.14
CA LYS A 59 -9.54 -5.72 9.21
C LYS A 59 -10.81 -5.13 9.80
N LYS A 60 -10.70 -4.18 10.71
CA LYS A 60 -11.85 -3.48 11.31
C LYS A 60 -12.62 -2.62 10.30
N LEU A 61 -12.00 -2.28 9.17
CA LEU A 61 -12.59 -1.47 8.10
C LEU A 61 -13.34 -2.31 7.05
N SER A 62 -13.31 -3.64 7.15
CA SER A 62 -13.87 -4.56 6.13
C SER A 62 -15.34 -4.28 5.81
N THR A 63 -16.14 -3.89 6.81
CA THR A 63 -17.56 -3.55 6.61
C THR A 63 -17.78 -2.35 5.70
N LEU A 64 -16.78 -1.47 5.52
CA LEU A 64 -16.89 -0.28 4.67
C LEU A 64 -17.01 -0.64 3.18
N ARG A 65 -16.35 -1.72 2.74
CA ARG A 65 -16.47 -2.20 1.35
C ARG A 65 -17.94 -2.44 0.96
N LYS A 66 -18.72 -3.06 1.87
CA LYS A 66 -20.15 -3.37 1.65
C LYS A 66 -21.07 -2.16 1.71
N GLN A 67 -20.52 -1.00 2.04
CA GLN A 67 -21.27 0.26 2.17
C GLN A 67 -20.98 1.24 1.01
N GLY A 68 -20.37 0.76 -0.06
CA GLY A 68 -20.09 1.56 -1.25
C GLY A 68 -18.88 2.49 -1.10
N LEU A 69 -17.96 2.21 -0.15
CA LEU A 69 -16.71 2.96 -0.04
C LEU A 69 -15.62 2.27 -0.86
N LEU A 70 -14.97 3.04 -1.73
CA LEU A 70 -13.73 2.63 -2.37
C LEU A 70 -12.56 2.90 -1.40
N ILE A 71 -11.79 1.86 -1.10
CA ILE A 71 -10.62 1.97 -0.24
C ILE A 71 -9.38 1.87 -1.12
N ILE A 72 -8.53 2.90 -1.07
CA ILE A 72 -7.32 3.00 -1.89
C ILE A 72 -6.11 3.04 -0.96
N GLY A 73 -5.15 2.14 -1.19
CA GLY A 73 -3.83 2.17 -0.59
C GLY A 73 -2.82 2.71 -1.59
N SER A 74 -2.28 3.89 -1.35
CA SER A 74 -1.22 4.47 -2.19
C SER A 74 0.14 4.27 -1.55
N GLY A 75 1.04 3.59 -2.27
CA GLY A 75 2.38 3.26 -1.81
C GLY A 75 3.15 2.47 -2.87
N ASN A 76 4.24 1.84 -2.48
CA ASN A 76 5.07 1.02 -3.36
C ASN A 76 5.55 -0.24 -2.63
N ILE A 77 5.58 -1.37 -3.34
CA ILE A 77 6.15 -2.62 -2.81
C ILE A 77 7.66 -2.45 -2.61
N VAL A 78 8.35 -1.88 -3.58
CA VAL A 78 9.76 -1.51 -3.50
C VAL A 78 9.87 0.01 -3.55
N HIS A 79 10.52 0.63 -2.56
CA HIS A 79 10.71 2.07 -2.50
C HIS A 79 12.02 2.45 -1.81
N ASN A 80 13.11 2.53 -2.57
CA ASN A 80 14.40 2.95 -2.05
C ASN A 80 14.99 4.10 -2.86
N LEU A 81 14.68 5.32 -2.44
CA LEU A 81 15.18 6.53 -3.12
C LEU A 81 16.70 6.71 -3.04
N ARG A 82 17.37 6.04 -2.09
CA ARG A 82 18.84 6.10 -1.97
C ARG A 82 19.55 5.25 -3.01
N ALA A 83 18.82 4.28 -3.59
CA ALA A 83 19.33 3.36 -4.61
C ALA A 83 18.79 3.67 -6.01
N ILE A 84 18.30 4.89 -6.26
CA ILE A 84 17.84 5.28 -7.59
C ILE A 84 19.00 5.20 -8.59
N SER A 85 18.75 4.46 -9.66
CA SER A 85 19.66 4.40 -10.83
C SER A 85 19.28 5.49 -11.82
N TRP A 86 20.02 6.57 -11.84
CA TRP A 86 19.83 7.68 -12.77
C TRP A 86 20.04 7.26 -14.24
N GLU A 87 20.87 6.25 -14.48
CA GLU A 87 21.10 5.67 -15.81
C GLU A 87 19.83 4.98 -16.35
N HIS A 88 19.00 4.43 -15.46
CA HIS A 88 17.79 3.69 -15.81
C HIS A 88 16.50 4.45 -15.48
N ILE A 89 16.57 5.76 -15.27
CA ILE A 89 15.40 6.56 -14.80
C ILE A 89 14.21 6.48 -15.75
N ASP A 90 14.48 6.45 -17.05
CA ASP A 90 13.47 6.39 -18.13
C ASP A 90 13.24 4.96 -18.68
N GLN A 91 13.87 3.95 -18.07
CA GLN A 91 13.77 2.57 -18.53
C GLN A 91 12.74 1.80 -17.71
N ILE A 92 11.57 1.59 -18.29
CA ILE A 92 10.51 0.74 -17.68
C ILE A 92 11.00 -0.71 -17.67
N GLY A 93 10.90 -1.36 -16.52
CA GLY A 93 11.33 -2.74 -16.34
C GLY A 93 12.80 -2.91 -15.96
N ALA A 94 13.59 -1.83 -15.86
CA ALA A 94 14.94 -1.90 -15.32
C ALA A 94 14.93 -1.86 -13.80
N GLY A 95 15.63 -2.81 -13.16
CA GLY A 95 15.69 -2.90 -11.71
C GLY A 95 16.87 -3.72 -11.23
N TYR A 96 17.21 -3.53 -9.95
CA TYR A 96 18.20 -4.35 -9.27
C TYR A 96 17.66 -5.76 -8.97
N ASP A 97 18.52 -6.76 -8.94
CA ASP A 97 18.13 -8.15 -8.67
C ASP A 97 17.38 -8.29 -7.35
N TRP A 98 17.80 -7.59 -6.30
CA TRP A 98 17.12 -7.61 -5.00
C TRP A 98 15.71 -6.99 -5.08
N ALA A 99 15.51 -5.97 -5.92
CA ALA A 99 14.21 -5.32 -6.11
C ALA A 99 13.24 -6.24 -6.86
N PHE A 100 13.72 -6.93 -7.91
CA PHE A 100 12.93 -7.96 -8.59
C PHE A 100 12.58 -9.11 -7.64
N ALA A 101 13.56 -9.64 -6.90
CA ALA A 101 13.36 -10.76 -6.00
C ALA A 101 12.38 -10.46 -4.86
N PHE A 102 12.40 -9.23 -4.33
CA PHE A 102 11.45 -8.82 -3.30
C PHE A 102 10.05 -8.62 -3.89
N ARG A 103 9.92 -7.87 -5.01
CA ARG A 103 8.64 -7.68 -5.70
C ARG A 103 7.99 -9.02 -6.04
N GLU A 104 8.75 -9.96 -6.62
CA GLU A 104 8.25 -11.29 -6.97
C GLU A 104 7.72 -12.04 -5.76
N THR A 105 8.49 -12.02 -4.65
CA THR A 105 8.06 -12.65 -3.39
C THR A 105 6.76 -12.06 -2.87
N VAL A 106 6.62 -10.73 -2.91
CA VAL A 106 5.39 -10.05 -2.46
C VAL A 106 4.23 -10.33 -3.40
N ASN A 107 4.44 -10.27 -4.72
CA ASN A 107 3.40 -10.58 -5.71
C ASN A 107 2.91 -12.02 -5.55
N GLN A 108 3.81 -12.97 -5.34
CA GLN A 108 3.44 -14.36 -5.08
C GLN A 108 2.63 -14.50 -3.79
N ALA A 109 3.03 -13.82 -2.72
CA ALA A 109 2.30 -13.82 -1.45
C ALA A 109 0.89 -13.20 -1.59
N ILE A 110 0.76 -12.14 -2.39
CA ILE A 110 -0.56 -11.56 -2.74
C ILE A 110 -1.42 -12.59 -3.48
N ALA A 111 -0.88 -13.20 -4.53
CA ALA A 111 -1.60 -14.16 -5.38
C ALA A 111 -2.01 -15.42 -4.63
N THR A 112 -1.18 -15.91 -3.70
CA THR A 112 -1.46 -17.12 -2.90
C THR A 112 -2.14 -16.82 -1.57
N GLN A 113 -2.46 -15.58 -1.30
CA GLN A 113 -3.10 -15.15 -0.06
C GLN A 113 -2.26 -15.44 1.20
N ASP A 114 -0.94 -15.40 1.07
CA ASP A 114 -0.01 -15.59 2.19
C ASP A 114 0.18 -14.27 2.98
N ASP A 115 -0.83 -13.95 3.78
CA ASP A 115 -0.81 -12.77 4.65
C ASP A 115 0.38 -12.77 5.63
N LYS A 116 0.85 -13.96 6.03
CA LYS A 116 1.99 -14.09 6.95
C LYS A 116 3.26 -13.53 6.33
N THR A 117 3.56 -13.90 5.09
CA THR A 117 4.72 -13.37 4.36
C THR A 117 4.58 -11.87 4.15
N LEU A 118 3.38 -11.37 3.82
CA LEU A 118 3.16 -9.95 3.62
C LEU A 118 3.38 -9.14 4.91
N VAL A 119 2.87 -9.62 6.04
CA VAL A 119 2.98 -8.94 7.34
C VAL A 119 4.40 -8.99 7.90
N HIS A 120 5.10 -10.11 7.70
CA HIS A 120 6.48 -10.31 8.19
C HIS A 120 7.51 -10.11 7.08
N TYR A 121 7.27 -9.18 6.16
CA TYR A 121 8.17 -8.89 5.03
C TYR A 121 9.59 -8.55 5.47
N ASP A 122 9.76 -7.95 6.64
CA ASP A 122 11.05 -7.62 7.25
C ASP A 122 11.93 -8.84 7.57
N GLN A 123 11.33 -10.04 7.63
CA GLN A 123 12.03 -11.31 7.84
C GLN A 123 12.54 -11.95 6.52
N LEU A 124 12.30 -11.31 5.38
CA LEU A 124 12.72 -11.81 4.07
C LEU A 124 14.21 -11.52 3.75
N GLY A 125 14.96 -11.01 4.72
CA GLY A 125 16.39 -10.76 4.62
C GLY A 125 16.76 -9.53 3.81
N GLU A 126 18.00 -9.51 3.29
CA GLU A 126 18.60 -8.34 2.64
C GLU A 126 17.72 -7.71 1.54
N LYS A 127 17.04 -8.52 0.74
CA LYS A 127 16.14 -8.00 -0.31
C LYS A 127 15.01 -7.14 0.25
N ALA A 128 14.50 -7.45 1.44
CA ALA A 128 13.49 -6.66 2.11
C ALA A 128 14.06 -5.37 2.71
N GLU A 129 15.22 -5.45 3.36
CA GLU A 129 15.90 -4.29 3.92
C GLU A 129 16.25 -3.25 2.85
N LEU A 130 16.71 -3.71 1.69
CA LEU A 130 16.99 -2.85 0.54
C LEU A 130 15.72 -2.31 -0.14
N SER A 131 14.66 -3.09 -0.20
CA SER A 131 13.41 -2.69 -0.88
C SER A 131 12.55 -1.76 -0.04
N VAL A 132 12.53 -1.93 1.29
CA VAL A 132 11.67 -1.21 2.22
C VAL A 132 12.52 -0.61 3.36
N PRO A 133 13.38 0.38 3.06
CA PRO A 133 14.20 1.02 4.10
C PRO A 133 13.38 1.75 5.15
N THR A 134 12.16 2.13 4.81
CA THR A 134 11.13 2.66 5.73
C THR A 134 9.76 2.09 5.36
N PRO A 135 8.90 1.74 6.33
CA PRO A 135 7.68 0.97 6.08
C PRO A 135 6.53 1.78 5.46
N ASP A 136 6.61 3.10 5.48
CA ASP A 136 5.51 4.01 5.13
C ASP A 136 4.94 3.80 3.73
N HIS A 137 5.77 3.41 2.75
CA HIS A 137 5.31 3.11 1.39
C HIS A 137 4.79 1.67 1.22
N TYR A 138 5.21 0.74 2.08
CA TYR A 138 4.76 -0.64 2.04
C TYR A 138 3.45 -0.87 2.81
N LEU A 139 3.28 -0.21 3.95
CA LEU A 139 2.12 -0.38 4.84
C LEU A 139 0.76 -0.21 4.16
N PRO A 140 0.54 0.71 3.19
CA PRO A 140 -0.74 0.84 2.50
C PRO A 140 -1.21 -0.46 1.82
N LEU A 141 -0.28 -1.26 1.29
CA LEU A 141 -0.59 -2.59 0.73
C LEU A 141 -1.26 -3.48 1.78
N LEU A 142 -0.74 -3.49 3.01
CA LEU A 142 -1.27 -4.34 4.08
C LEU A 142 -2.71 -3.99 4.45
N TYR A 143 -3.09 -2.70 4.35
CA TYR A 143 -4.48 -2.30 4.56
C TYR A 143 -5.40 -2.92 3.49
N ILE A 144 -4.98 -2.89 2.24
CA ILE A 144 -5.78 -3.45 1.15
C ILE A 144 -5.87 -4.98 1.29
N MET A 145 -4.75 -5.65 1.53
CA MET A 145 -4.74 -7.12 1.68
C MET A 145 -5.57 -7.60 2.88
N ALA A 146 -5.59 -6.83 3.98
CA ALA A 146 -6.40 -7.15 5.15
C ALA A 146 -7.92 -7.05 4.92
N LEU A 147 -8.33 -6.38 3.83
CA LEU A 147 -9.73 -6.19 3.46
C LEU A 147 -10.23 -7.22 2.44
N ARG A 148 -9.36 -8.13 2.01
CA ARG A 148 -9.70 -9.16 1.03
C ARG A 148 -10.77 -10.10 1.56
N GLU A 149 -11.71 -10.45 0.68
CA GLU A 149 -12.71 -11.51 0.90
C GLU A 149 -12.31 -12.75 0.07
N PRO A 150 -12.75 -13.96 0.46
CA PRO A 150 -12.35 -15.20 -0.22
C PRO A 150 -12.73 -15.27 -1.72
N GLN A 151 -13.74 -14.53 -2.13
CA GLN A 151 -14.24 -14.48 -3.50
C GLN A 151 -13.63 -13.36 -4.34
N ASP A 152 -12.77 -12.51 -3.76
CA ASP A 152 -12.16 -11.42 -4.51
C ASP A 152 -11.18 -11.96 -5.55
N ASP A 153 -11.33 -11.49 -6.77
CA ASP A 153 -10.33 -11.65 -7.81
C ASP A 153 -9.19 -10.62 -7.60
N ILE A 154 -7.97 -11.04 -7.88
CA ILE A 154 -6.80 -10.19 -7.78
C ILE A 154 -6.22 -9.97 -9.17
N THR A 155 -6.14 -8.71 -9.58
CA THR A 155 -5.53 -8.30 -10.84
C THR A 155 -4.33 -7.41 -10.60
N PHE A 156 -3.17 -7.78 -11.16
CA PHE A 156 -1.98 -6.95 -11.18
C PHE A 156 -1.94 -6.11 -12.45
N PHE A 157 -1.53 -4.86 -12.31
CA PHE A 157 -1.27 -3.98 -13.45
C PHE A 157 -0.10 -3.04 -13.13
N ASN A 158 0.48 -2.39 -14.13
CA ASN A 158 1.71 -1.59 -13.99
C ASN A 158 2.84 -2.33 -13.26
N ASP A 159 2.90 -3.66 -13.37
CA ASP A 159 3.82 -4.51 -12.61
C ASP A 159 5.26 -4.44 -13.13
N ASN A 160 5.85 -3.24 -13.03
CA ASN A 160 7.20 -2.94 -13.48
C ASN A 160 8.03 -2.29 -12.37
N LEU A 161 9.34 -2.42 -12.48
CA LEU A 161 10.30 -1.58 -11.78
C LEU A 161 10.69 -0.39 -12.65
N ILE A 162 10.99 0.72 -12.03
CA ILE A 162 11.56 1.92 -12.65
C ILE A 162 12.72 2.44 -11.81
N ALA A 163 13.63 3.16 -12.43
CA ALA A 163 14.77 3.77 -11.75
C ALA A 163 15.57 2.80 -10.87
N GLY A 164 15.56 1.51 -11.18
CA GLY A 164 16.27 0.47 -10.46
C GLY A 164 15.62 -0.02 -9.16
N SER A 165 14.96 0.85 -8.42
CA SER A 165 14.60 0.62 -7.02
C SER A 165 13.19 1.09 -6.63
N LEU A 166 12.31 1.32 -7.60
CA LEU A 166 10.92 1.69 -7.37
C LEU A 166 9.99 0.71 -8.09
N SER A 167 9.02 0.13 -7.37
CA SER A 167 7.97 -0.71 -7.95
C SER A 167 6.74 0.13 -8.26
N MET A 168 6.22 -0.03 -9.48
CA MET A 168 4.95 0.57 -9.91
C MET A 168 3.78 -0.42 -9.82
N THR A 169 4.04 -1.62 -9.29
CA THR A 169 3.03 -2.67 -9.14
C THR A 169 1.78 -2.13 -8.48
N SER A 170 0.69 -2.27 -9.20
CA SER A 170 -0.65 -1.90 -8.73
C SER A 170 -1.52 -3.15 -8.65
N VAL A 171 -2.41 -3.19 -7.67
CA VAL A 171 -3.28 -4.34 -7.41
C VAL A 171 -4.72 -3.85 -7.35
N LEU A 172 -5.57 -4.47 -8.14
CA LEU A 172 -7.03 -4.32 -8.04
C LEU A 172 -7.60 -5.58 -7.41
N MET A 173 -8.53 -5.39 -6.48
CA MET A 173 -9.16 -6.45 -5.73
C MET A 173 -10.67 -6.20 -5.63
N GLY A 174 -11.46 -7.17 -6.06
CA GLY A 174 -12.93 -7.09 -6.03
C GLY A 174 -13.62 -8.22 -6.74
#